data_772eca48c520a8822ad2e426bfc1e3b8
#
_entry.id   772eca48c520a8822ad2e426bfc1e3b8
#
_cell.length_a   1.000
_cell.length_b   1.000
_cell.length_c   1.000
_cell.angle_alpha   90.00
_cell.angle_beta   90.00
_cell.angle_gamma   90.00
#
_symmetry.space_group_name_H-M   'P 1'
#
loop_
_entity.id
_entity.type
_entity.pdbx_description
1 polymer ?
#
loop_
_entity_poly.entity_id
_entity_poly.type
_entity_poly.pdbx_seq_one_letter_code
_entity_poly.pdbx_strand_id
1 'polypeptide(L)'
;MNQDIIWAHFQNEGVASFSGATARLEFLVRQLRPGERVLNVGVGSGELEALAQRKGIDIWALDPGERAIEKIRNHLSLGERAQAGYSQQMPFPDVHFDAVVMSEVLEHLDADIRLRSLAEVHRVLKIGGRLIGTVPARERLSDSDVVCPSCGHQFHRWGHKAAFDVPAMTKLLKGEFAIETVHERFFNEWDSVGWGRRATGLIKKFLSSRGLGTYGAARNIYFVARKATEPS
;
A
#
# COMPACT_ATOMS: atom_id res chain seq x y z
N MET A 1 -19.46 9.16 6.72
CA MET A 1 -18.25 9.65 7.42
C MET A 1 -17.26 10.05 6.35
N ASN A 2 -16.63 11.22 6.46
CA ASN A 2 -15.55 11.59 5.54
C ASN A 2 -14.26 10.91 5.98
N GLN A 3 -13.84 9.89 5.27
CA GLN A 3 -12.68 9.06 5.60
C GLN A 3 -11.36 9.83 5.36
N ASP A 4 -11.37 10.83 4.50
CA ASP A 4 -10.21 11.68 4.21
C ASP A 4 -9.70 12.39 5.47
N ILE A 5 -10.59 12.69 6.43
CA ILE A 5 -10.23 13.27 7.73
C ILE A 5 -9.34 12.32 8.55
N ILE A 6 -9.66 11.03 8.54
CA ILE A 6 -8.88 10.00 9.24
C ILE A 6 -7.49 9.91 8.62
N TRP A 7 -7.41 9.83 7.30
CA TRP A 7 -6.14 9.73 6.57
C TRP A 7 -5.31 11.00 6.72
N ALA A 8 -5.92 12.18 6.59
CA ALA A 8 -5.23 13.45 6.77
C ALA A 8 -4.60 13.58 8.17
N HIS A 9 -5.29 13.09 9.22
CA HIS A 9 -4.74 13.08 10.57
C HIS A 9 -3.49 12.19 10.65
N PHE A 10 -3.56 10.94 10.19
CA PHE A 10 -2.43 10.01 10.27
C PHE A 10 -1.25 10.42 9.39
N GLN A 11 -1.49 11.01 8.22
CA GLN A 11 -0.44 11.46 7.31
C GLN A 11 0.29 12.74 7.78
N ASN A 12 -0.42 13.65 8.45
CA ASN A 12 0.10 14.98 8.72
C ASN A 12 0.54 15.22 10.17
N GLU A 13 -0.01 14.47 11.13
CA GLU A 13 0.24 14.73 12.56
C GLU A 13 1.42 13.91 13.14
N GLY A 14 2.22 13.26 12.32
CA GLY A 14 3.43 12.53 12.75
C GLY A 14 3.16 11.33 13.65
N VAL A 15 1.95 10.77 13.60
CA VAL A 15 1.54 9.66 14.46
C VAL A 15 2.29 8.38 14.09
N ALA A 16 2.60 7.57 15.08
CA ALA A 16 3.34 6.31 14.94
C ALA A 16 2.65 5.23 14.08
N SER A 17 1.52 5.55 13.42
CA SER A 17 0.79 4.61 12.53
C SER A 17 1.59 4.12 11.33
N PHE A 18 2.60 4.88 10.89
CA PHE A 18 3.54 4.47 9.84
C PHE A 18 4.84 3.88 10.40
N SER A 19 5.05 3.89 11.73
CA SER A 19 6.17 3.19 12.35
C SER A 19 5.97 1.68 12.12
N GLY A 20 6.98 1.01 11.56
CA GLY A 20 6.86 -0.41 11.16
C GLY A 20 6.57 -0.60 9.66
N ALA A 21 6.41 0.46 8.89
CA ALA A 21 6.22 0.37 7.45
C ALA A 21 7.53 0.18 6.67
N THR A 22 8.67 0.64 7.21
CA THR A 22 9.95 0.72 6.50
C THR A 22 10.38 -0.62 5.87
N ALA A 23 10.33 -1.72 6.62
CA ALA A 23 10.69 -3.05 6.09
C ALA A 23 9.81 -3.49 4.91
N ARG A 24 8.51 -3.13 4.94
CA ARG A 24 7.55 -3.39 3.86
C ARG A 24 7.85 -2.52 2.66
N LEU A 25 8.05 -1.23 2.85
CA LEU A 25 8.34 -0.28 1.77
C LEU A 25 9.68 -0.58 1.09
N GLU A 26 10.74 -0.88 1.84
CA GLU A 26 12.00 -1.36 1.29
C GLU A 26 11.84 -2.64 0.47
N PHE A 27 11.04 -3.59 0.96
CA PHE A 27 10.74 -4.80 0.21
C PHE A 27 10.05 -4.48 -1.11
N LEU A 28 9.04 -3.60 -1.12
CA LEU A 28 8.33 -3.20 -2.34
C LEU A 28 9.26 -2.49 -3.33
N VAL A 29 10.09 -1.57 -2.84
CA VAL A 29 11.07 -0.88 -3.70
C VAL A 29 12.10 -1.86 -4.29
N ARG A 30 12.46 -2.94 -3.60
CA ARG A 30 13.34 -3.99 -4.17
C ARG A 30 12.71 -4.71 -5.37
N GLN A 31 11.38 -4.75 -5.49
CA GLN A 31 10.68 -5.34 -6.64
C GLN A 31 10.69 -4.44 -7.88
N LEU A 32 11.01 -3.15 -7.73
CA LEU A 32 11.10 -2.17 -8.80
C LEU A 32 12.50 -2.16 -9.41
N ARG A 33 12.62 -1.74 -10.67
CA ARG A 33 13.90 -1.71 -11.39
C ARG A 33 14.33 -0.26 -11.64
N PRO A 34 15.63 0.07 -11.57
CA PRO A 34 16.12 1.38 -11.98
C PRO A 34 15.66 1.74 -13.40
N GLY A 35 15.24 2.98 -13.59
CA GLY A 35 14.72 3.48 -14.86
C GLY A 35 13.25 3.18 -15.15
N GLU A 36 12.57 2.33 -14.37
CA GLU A 36 11.12 2.17 -14.48
C GLU A 36 10.40 3.46 -14.08
N ARG A 37 9.34 3.81 -14.82
CA ARG A 37 8.36 4.81 -14.40
C ARG A 37 7.31 4.16 -13.54
N VAL A 38 7.25 4.57 -12.28
CA VAL A 38 6.43 3.92 -11.25
C VAL A 38 5.48 4.93 -10.63
N LEU A 39 4.21 4.59 -10.54
CA LEU A 39 3.22 5.34 -9.78
C LEU A 39 3.04 4.69 -8.40
N ASN A 40 3.21 5.46 -7.33
CA ASN A 40 2.74 5.10 -6.00
C ASN A 40 1.36 5.71 -5.75
N VAL A 41 0.37 4.90 -5.39
CA VAL A 41 -0.98 5.31 -5.00
C VAL A 41 -1.10 5.18 -3.49
N GLY A 42 -1.35 6.31 -2.80
CA GLY A 42 -1.30 6.40 -1.35
C GLY A 42 0.11 6.71 -0.85
N VAL A 43 0.44 7.99 -0.69
CA VAL A 43 1.82 8.42 -0.37
C VAL A 43 2.23 8.22 1.09
N GLY A 44 1.27 8.16 2.01
CA GLY A 44 1.55 8.04 3.44
C GLY A 44 2.52 9.14 3.93
N SER A 45 3.67 8.73 4.44
CA SER A 45 4.75 9.64 4.87
C SER A 45 5.67 10.13 3.75
N GLY A 46 5.57 9.59 2.53
CA GLY A 46 6.51 9.84 1.43
C GLY A 46 7.78 8.97 1.46
N GLU A 47 7.83 7.98 2.33
CA GLU A 47 9.02 7.13 2.50
C GLU A 47 9.26 6.23 1.28
N LEU A 48 8.21 5.70 0.64
CA LEU A 48 8.35 4.89 -0.56
C LEU A 48 8.98 5.70 -1.70
N GLU A 49 8.51 6.92 -1.90
CA GLU A 49 9.03 7.84 -2.92
C GLU A 49 10.51 8.15 -2.68
N ALA A 50 10.88 8.44 -1.42
CA ALA A 50 12.27 8.70 -1.06
C ALA A 50 13.19 7.48 -1.29
N LEU A 51 12.72 6.27 -0.96
CA LEU A 51 13.43 5.02 -1.21
C LEU A 51 13.59 4.74 -2.70
N ALA A 52 12.52 4.96 -3.49
CA ALA A 52 12.50 4.75 -4.93
C ALA A 52 13.45 5.70 -5.67
N GLN A 53 13.48 6.99 -5.32
CA GLN A 53 14.41 7.95 -5.87
C GLN A 53 15.88 7.55 -5.63
N ARG A 54 16.22 7.13 -4.41
CA ARG A 54 17.59 6.64 -4.09
C ARG A 54 18.00 5.44 -4.94
N LYS A 55 17.03 4.68 -5.44
CA LYS A 55 17.27 3.52 -6.32
C LYS A 55 17.30 3.89 -7.82
N GLY A 56 17.11 5.15 -8.17
CA GLY A 56 17.07 5.61 -9.57
C GLY A 56 15.78 5.25 -10.31
N ILE A 57 14.66 5.21 -9.60
CA ILE A 57 13.32 4.96 -10.14
C ILE A 57 12.66 6.30 -10.48
N ASP A 58 12.03 6.42 -11.66
CA ASP A 58 11.20 7.57 -12.02
C ASP A 58 9.85 7.46 -11.30
N ILE A 59 9.86 7.92 -10.03
CA ILE A 59 8.71 7.78 -9.13
C ILE A 59 7.71 8.92 -9.32
N TRP A 60 6.43 8.53 -9.42
CA TRP A 60 5.25 9.39 -9.46
C TRP A 60 4.35 9.05 -8.29
N ALA A 61 3.52 9.98 -7.86
CA ALA A 61 2.72 9.84 -6.66
C ALA A 61 1.29 10.36 -6.84
N LEU A 62 0.32 9.65 -6.28
CA LEU A 62 -1.10 10.02 -6.23
C LEU A 62 -1.64 9.83 -4.82
N ASP A 63 -2.29 10.85 -4.28
CA ASP A 63 -2.97 10.79 -2.98
C ASP A 63 -4.13 11.79 -2.95
N PRO A 64 -5.27 11.52 -2.33
CA PRO A 64 -6.34 12.51 -2.17
C PRO A 64 -5.97 13.67 -1.26
N GLY A 65 -4.96 13.51 -0.39
CA GLY A 65 -4.50 14.52 0.56
C GLY A 65 -3.61 15.58 -0.09
N GLU A 66 -4.16 16.73 -0.47
CA GLU A 66 -3.41 17.84 -1.09
C GLU A 66 -2.18 18.23 -0.25
N ARG A 67 -2.33 18.30 1.08
CA ARG A 67 -1.23 18.65 2.00
C ARG A 67 -0.12 17.60 1.98
N ALA A 68 -0.45 16.31 1.88
CA ALA A 68 0.53 15.24 1.78
C ALA A 68 1.30 15.33 0.46
N ILE A 69 0.59 15.57 -0.65
CA ILE A 69 1.19 15.79 -1.97
C ILE A 69 2.10 17.02 -2.00
N GLU A 70 1.66 18.14 -1.45
CA GLU A 70 2.48 19.35 -1.37
C GLU A 70 3.77 19.11 -0.58
N LYS A 71 3.67 18.41 0.55
CA LYS A 71 4.81 18.04 1.37
C LYS A 71 5.84 17.23 0.57
N ILE A 72 5.44 16.20 -0.16
CA ILE A 72 6.40 15.39 -0.94
C ILE A 72 6.90 16.11 -2.19
N ARG A 73 6.10 16.96 -2.83
CA ARG A 73 6.56 17.85 -3.91
C ARG A 73 7.78 18.67 -3.49
N ASN A 74 7.69 19.28 -2.31
CA ASN A 74 8.72 20.16 -1.78
C ASN A 74 9.95 19.39 -1.30
N HIS A 75 9.76 18.31 -0.53
CA HIS A 75 10.88 17.56 0.05
C HIS A 75 11.64 16.68 -0.95
N LEU A 76 10.93 16.14 -1.96
CA LEU A 76 11.51 15.20 -2.91
C LEU A 76 11.66 15.77 -4.33
N SER A 77 11.35 17.05 -4.51
CA SER A 77 11.42 17.75 -5.82
C SER A 77 10.68 17.01 -6.93
N LEU A 78 9.50 16.43 -6.63
CA LEU A 78 8.73 15.66 -7.60
C LEU A 78 7.99 16.56 -8.61
N GLY A 79 7.70 17.82 -8.25
CA GLY A 79 6.97 18.73 -9.11
C GLY A 79 5.62 18.15 -9.54
N GLU A 80 5.34 18.15 -10.83
CA GLU A 80 4.09 17.63 -11.40
C GLU A 80 3.95 16.10 -11.34
N ARG A 81 5.00 15.38 -10.99
CA ARG A 81 4.95 13.93 -10.81
C ARG A 81 4.18 13.52 -9.56
N ALA A 82 3.93 14.44 -8.63
CA ALA A 82 3.07 14.20 -7.49
C ALA A 82 1.75 14.96 -7.68
N GLN A 83 0.64 14.23 -7.79
CA GLN A 83 -0.68 14.76 -8.07
C GLN A 83 -1.66 14.47 -6.92
N ALA A 84 -2.46 15.48 -6.56
CA ALA A 84 -3.62 15.26 -5.71
C ALA A 84 -4.76 14.67 -6.54
N GLY A 85 -5.38 13.59 -6.05
CA GLY A 85 -6.45 12.93 -6.77
C GLY A 85 -6.82 11.58 -6.18
N TYR A 86 -7.90 11.02 -6.68
CA TYR A 86 -8.44 9.74 -6.23
C TYR A 86 -8.05 8.60 -7.17
N SER A 87 -7.83 7.43 -6.62
CA SER A 87 -7.41 6.22 -7.37
C SER A 87 -8.42 5.73 -8.41
N GLN A 88 -9.72 6.03 -8.25
CA GLN A 88 -10.78 5.69 -9.20
C GLN A 88 -10.91 6.67 -10.38
N GLN A 89 -10.09 7.71 -10.44
CA GLN A 89 -10.01 8.70 -11.52
C GLN A 89 -8.62 9.33 -11.51
N MET A 90 -7.64 8.60 -12.03
CA MET A 90 -6.25 9.02 -12.00
C MET A 90 -5.95 10.10 -13.06
N PRO A 91 -5.32 11.23 -12.69
CA PRO A 91 -5.00 12.31 -13.62
C PRO A 91 -3.75 12.01 -14.48
N PHE A 92 -3.61 10.78 -14.96
CA PHE A 92 -2.48 10.33 -15.75
C PHE A 92 -2.95 9.71 -17.07
N PRO A 93 -2.13 9.79 -18.13
CA PRO A 93 -2.48 9.21 -19.43
C PRO A 93 -2.49 7.67 -19.39
N ASP A 94 -3.14 7.09 -20.39
CA ASP A 94 -3.14 5.65 -20.62
C ASP A 94 -1.72 5.14 -20.90
N VAL A 95 -1.45 3.89 -20.56
CA VAL A 95 -0.23 3.16 -20.96
C VAL A 95 1.06 3.92 -20.59
N HIS A 96 1.10 4.51 -19.39
CA HIS A 96 2.15 5.44 -18.98
C HIS A 96 3.19 4.83 -18.04
N PHE A 97 2.78 3.93 -17.13
CA PHE A 97 3.63 3.40 -16.08
C PHE A 97 4.08 1.97 -16.34
N ASP A 98 5.33 1.67 -15.97
CA ASP A 98 5.89 0.31 -15.99
C ASP A 98 5.41 -0.49 -14.76
N ALA A 99 5.17 0.20 -13.64
CA ALA A 99 4.56 -0.40 -12.46
C ALA A 99 3.68 0.62 -11.71
N VAL A 100 2.67 0.11 -11.03
CA VAL A 100 1.87 0.83 -10.03
C VAL A 100 2.04 0.13 -8.70
N VAL A 101 2.31 0.89 -7.64
CA VAL A 101 2.39 0.39 -6.27
C VAL A 101 1.15 0.84 -5.50
N MET A 102 0.49 -0.10 -4.80
CA MET A 102 -0.60 0.17 -3.86
C MET A 102 -0.32 -0.60 -2.57
N SER A 103 0.19 0.10 -1.56
CA SER A 103 0.54 -0.52 -0.27
C SER A 103 -0.39 -0.01 0.82
N GLU A 104 -1.22 -0.88 1.38
CA GLU A 104 -2.21 -0.54 2.41
C GLU A 104 -3.21 0.53 1.91
N VAL A 105 -3.82 0.28 0.77
CA VAL A 105 -4.79 1.19 0.13
C VAL A 105 -6.12 0.50 -0.14
N LEU A 106 -6.12 -0.71 -0.69
CA LEU A 106 -7.33 -1.38 -1.18
C LEU A 106 -8.34 -1.71 -0.06
N GLU A 107 -7.86 -1.92 1.16
CA GLU A 107 -8.70 -2.15 2.35
C GLU A 107 -9.51 -0.94 2.77
N HIS A 108 -9.08 0.25 2.39
CA HIS A 108 -9.77 1.51 2.69
C HIS A 108 -10.88 1.85 1.71
N LEU A 109 -10.92 1.20 0.55
CA LEU A 109 -11.83 1.54 -0.53
C LEU A 109 -13.15 0.76 -0.42
N ASP A 110 -14.28 1.43 -0.68
CA ASP A 110 -15.56 0.76 -0.90
C ASP A 110 -15.48 -0.15 -2.12
N ALA A 111 -16.32 -1.16 -2.19
CA ALA A 111 -16.22 -2.22 -3.20
C ALA A 111 -16.26 -1.69 -4.65
N ASP A 112 -17.15 -0.73 -4.93
CA ASP A 112 -17.27 -0.09 -6.25
C ASP A 112 -16.06 0.81 -6.58
N ILE A 113 -15.59 1.57 -5.58
CA ILE A 113 -14.38 2.42 -5.72
C ILE A 113 -13.16 1.55 -5.98
N ARG A 114 -13.03 0.42 -5.29
CA ARG A 114 -11.93 -0.53 -5.45
C ARG A 114 -11.88 -1.10 -6.86
N LEU A 115 -13.03 -1.50 -7.43
CA LEU A 115 -13.09 -1.99 -8.80
C LEU A 115 -12.72 -0.91 -9.82
N ARG A 116 -13.26 0.30 -9.66
CA ARG A 116 -12.89 1.45 -10.51
C ARG A 116 -11.42 1.81 -10.39
N SER A 117 -10.85 1.75 -9.19
CA SER A 117 -9.42 1.98 -8.97
C SER A 117 -8.55 0.95 -9.68
N LEU A 118 -8.93 -0.33 -9.66
CA LEU A 118 -8.22 -1.38 -10.39
C LEU A 118 -8.32 -1.20 -11.92
N ALA A 119 -9.48 -0.77 -12.43
CA ALA A 119 -9.64 -0.43 -13.85
C ALA A 119 -8.74 0.76 -14.26
N GLU A 120 -8.65 1.80 -13.41
CA GLU A 120 -7.73 2.93 -13.64
C GLU A 120 -6.26 2.49 -13.59
N VAL A 121 -5.87 1.63 -12.62
CA VAL A 121 -4.54 1.02 -12.59
C VAL A 121 -4.25 0.26 -13.89
N HIS A 122 -5.22 -0.53 -14.36
CA HIS A 122 -5.09 -1.24 -15.64
C HIS A 122 -4.93 -0.26 -16.80
N ARG A 123 -5.71 0.82 -16.86
CA ARG A 123 -5.63 1.85 -17.90
C ARG A 123 -4.25 2.48 -17.97
N VAL A 124 -3.72 2.94 -16.83
CA VAL A 124 -2.45 3.69 -16.79
C VAL A 124 -1.21 2.81 -16.91
N LEU A 125 -1.32 1.51 -16.66
CA LEU A 125 -0.21 0.56 -16.84
C LEU A 125 0.07 0.33 -18.34
N LYS A 126 1.35 0.26 -18.67
CA LYS A 126 1.81 -0.26 -19.97
C LYS A 126 1.42 -1.74 -20.10
N ILE A 127 1.34 -2.22 -21.34
CA ILE A 127 1.19 -3.65 -21.62
C ILE A 127 2.37 -4.41 -20.97
N GLY A 128 2.08 -5.46 -20.22
CA GLY A 128 3.07 -6.18 -19.43
C GLY A 128 3.53 -5.44 -18.17
N GLY A 129 3.02 -4.24 -17.89
CA GLY A 129 3.25 -3.50 -16.65
C GLY A 129 2.64 -4.20 -15.43
N ARG A 130 3.11 -3.86 -14.23
CA ARG A 130 2.84 -4.60 -12.99
C ARG A 130 2.10 -3.74 -11.97
N LEU A 131 1.04 -4.30 -11.39
CA LEU A 131 0.48 -3.84 -10.12
C LEU A 131 1.18 -4.62 -9.00
N ILE A 132 1.77 -3.92 -8.06
CA ILE A 132 2.50 -4.47 -6.91
C ILE A 132 1.90 -3.87 -5.64
N GLY A 133 1.62 -4.68 -4.63
CA GLY A 133 1.08 -4.09 -3.41
C GLY A 133 1.00 -5.03 -2.23
N THR A 134 0.47 -4.44 -1.15
CA THR A 134 0.17 -5.15 0.09
C THR A 134 -1.16 -4.69 0.67
N VAL A 135 -1.81 -5.58 1.41
CA VAL A 135 -2.95 -5.28 2.29
C VAL A 135 -2.81 -6.08 3.59
N PRO A 136 -3.43 -5.68 4.70
CA PRO A 136 -3.49 -6.50 5.91
C PRO A 136 -4.11 -7.88 5.62
N ALA A 137 -3.52 -8.94 6.17
CA ALA A 137 -4.00 -10.30 5.99
C ALA A 137 -4.95 -10.71 7.12
N ARG A 138 -6.13 -11.22 6.77
CA ARG A 138 -7.11 -11.83 7.70
C ARG A 138 -7.46 -10.93 8.89
N GLU A 139 -7.55 -9.62 8.64
CA GLU A 139 -7.95 -8.67 9.67
C GLU A 139 -9.40 -8.92 10.10
N ARG A 140 -9.65 -8.87 11.40
CA ARG A 140 -11.01 -8.76 11.95
C ARG A 140 -11.31 -7.29 12.14
N LEU A 141 -12.10 -6.71 11.26
CA LEU A 141 -12.39 -5.27 11.28
C LEU A 141 -12.93 -4.83 12.66
N SER A 142 -13.80 -5.63 13.28
CA SER A 142 -14.38 -5.32 14.59
C SER A 142 -13.36 -5.19 15.74
N ASP A 143 -12.16 -5.81 15.61
CA ASP A 143 -11.13 -5.72 16.65
C ASP A 143 -10.49 -4.33 16.74
N SER A 144 -10.68 -3.51 15.69
CA SER A 144 -10.17 -2.14 15.59
C SER A 144 -11.29 -1.09 15.59
N ASP A 145 -12.51 -1.46 15.93
CA ASP A 145 -13.61 -0.54 16.06
C ASP A 145 -13.44 0.34 17.31
N VAL A 146 -13.72 1.62 17.14
CA VAL A 146 -13.73 2.62 18.20
C VAL A 146 -15.04 3.38 18.19
N VAL A 147 -15.37 3.98 19.34
CA VAL A 147 -16.62 4.74 19.53
C VAL A 147 -16.27 6.21 19.71
N CYS A 148 -16.93 7.08 18.95
CA CYS A 148 -16.83 8.52 19.16
C CYS A 148 -17.44 8.90 20.52
N PRO A 149 -16.71 9.51 21.43
CA PRO A 149 -17.23 9.88 22.76
C PRO A 149 -18.31 10.98 22.71
N SER A 150 -18.38 11.73 21.61
CA SER A 150 -19.35 12.83 21.48
C SER A 150 -20.70 12.38 20.93
N CYS A 151 -20.75 11.42 20.00
CA CYS A 151 -22.01 11.04 19.30
C CYS A 151 -22.29 9.53 19.34
N GLY A 152 -21.41 8.72 19.96
CA GLY A 152 -21.58 7.27 20.04
C GLY A 152 -21.37 6.51 18.72
N HIS A 153 -21.00 7.22 17.63
CA HIS A 153 -20.79 6.58 16.34
C HIS A 153 -19.59 5.61 16.40
N GLN A 154 -19.82 4.39 15.93
CA GLN A 154 -18.78 3.35 15.85
C GLN A 154 -18.11 3.39 14.47
N PHE A 155 -16.78 3.31 14.44
CA PHE A 155 -16.01 3.29 13.21
C PHE A 155 -14.69 2.55 13.39
N HIS A 156 -14.17 2.01 12.29
CA HIS A 156 -12.85 1.40 12.30
C HIS A 156 -11.76 2.46 12.45
N ARG A 157 -10.88 2.31 13.46
CA ARG A 157 -9.88 3.33 13.83
C ARG A 157 -8.95 3.76 12.69
N TRP A 158 -8.63 2.83 11.78
CA TRP A 158 -7.77 3.10 10.61
C TRP A 158 -8.59 3.38 9.35
N GLY A 159 -9.92 3.29 9.40
CA GLY A 159 -10.80 3.48 8.27
C GLY A 159 -10.82 2.29 7.29
N HIS A 160 -10.47 1.07 7.73
CA HIS A 160 -10.60 -0.10 6.87
C HIS A 160 -12.07 -0.44 6.64
N LYS A 161 -12.40 -0.79 5.40
CA LYS A 161 -13.74 -1.17 4.94
C LYS A 161 -13.80 -2.60 4.43
N ALA A 162 -12.64 -3.21 4.18
CA ALA A 162 -12.54 -4.58 3.69
C ALA A 162 -11.39 -5.33 4.36
N ALA A 163 -11.63 -6.61 4.63
CA ALA A 163 -10.61 -7.56 5.05
C ALA A 163 -10.31 -8.53 3.92
N PHE A 164 -9.06 -8.94 3.79
CA PHE A 164 -8.59 -9.83 2.74
C PHE A 164 -7.92 -11.08 3.29
N ASP A 165 -8.15 -12.18 2.60
CA ASP A 165 -7.32 -13.38 2.60
C ASP A 165 -6.78 -13.63 1.19
N VAL A 166 -5.90 -14.60 1.03
CA VAL A 166 -5.29 -14.92 -0.26
C VAL A 166 -6.34 -15.27 -1.34
N PRO A 167 -7.39 -16.10 -1.07
CA PRO A 167 -8.45 -16.36 -2.02
C PRO A 167 -9.22 -15.10 -2.46
N ALA A 168 -9.60 -14.23 -1.52
CA ALA A 168 -10.35 -13.01 -1.81
C ALA A 168 -9.51 -12.03 -2.65
N MET A 169 -8.24 -11.82 -2.31
CA MET A 169 -7.32 -10.99 -3.10
C MET A 169 -7.10 -11.57 -4.50
N THR A 170 -6.89 -12.87 -4.61
CA THR A 170 -6.76 -13.57 -5.89
C THR A 170 -7.99 -13.37 -6.78
N LYS A 171 -9.19 -13.54 -6.20
CA LYS A 171 -10.45 -13.32 -6.93
C LYS A 171 -10.59 -11.87 -7.40
N LEU A 172 -10.25 -10.91 -6.56
CA LEU A 172 -10.32 -9.48 -6.88
C LEU A 172 -9.42 -9.12 -8.06
N LEU A 173 -8.16 -9.57 -8.05
CA LEU A 173 -7.19 -9.23 -9.09
C LEU A 173 -7.45 -9.93 -10.43
N LYS A 174 -7.98 -11.16 -10.42
CA LYS A 174 -8.25 -11.94 -11.64
C LYS A 174 -9.23 -11.27 -12.61
N GLY A 175 -10.03 -10.30 -12.14
CA GLY A 175 -10.96 -9.56 -13.00
C GLY A 175 -10.27 -8.72 -14.06
N GLU A 176 -9.07 -8.19 -13.75
CA GLU A 176 -8.38 -7.21 -14.60
C GLU A 176 -6.94 -7.64 -14.96
N PHE A 177 -6.34 -8.58 -14.22
CA PHE A 177 -4.91 -8.87 -14.29
C PHE A 177 -4.59 -10.36 -14.36
N ALA A 178 -3.48 -10.70 -15.04
CA ALA A 178 -2.80 -11.97 -14.87
C ALA A 178 -2.00 -11.97 -13.55
N ILE A 179 -2.27 -12.92 -12.68
CA ILE A 179 -1.65 -13.01 -11.36
C ILE A 179 -0.27 -13.64 -11.47
N GLU A 180 0.77 -12.96 -11.00
CA GLU A 180 2.12 -13.53 -10.88
C GLU A 180 2.32 -14.15 -9.49
N THR A 181 1.90 -13.45 -8.43
CA THR A 181 2.00 -13.95 -7.06
C THR A 181 0.95 -13.32 -6.15
N VAL A 182 0.41 -14.10 -5.22
CA VAL A 182 -0.40 -13.64 -4.09
C VAL A 182 -0.12 -14.56 -2.92
N HIS A 183 0.50 -14.06 -1.87
CA HIS A 183 0.76 -14.86 -0.66
C HIS A 183 0.88 -13.99 0.59
N GLU A 184 0.70 -14.62 1.74
CA GLU A 184 0.91 -13.96 3.02
C GLU A 184 2.41 -13.79 3.31
N ARG A 185 2.76 -12.60 3.82
CA ARG A 185 4.13 -12.25 4.20
C ARG A 185 4.16 -11.48 5.50
N PHE A 186 5.19 -11.72 6.30
CA PHE A 186 5.48 -10.94 7.49
C PHE A 186 6.58 -9.92 7.18
N PHE A 187 6.34 -8.67 7.58
CA PHE A 187 7.34 -7.62 7.56
C PHE A 187 7.78 -7.32 9.00
N ASN A 188 9.04 -7.53 9.29
CA ASN A 188 9.64 -7.26 10.60
C ASN A 188 10.72 -6.20 10.43
N GLU A 189 10.73 -5.20 11.29
CA GLU A 189 11.80 -4.21 11.35
C GLU A 189 13.06 -4.82 12.01
N TRP A 190 13.89 -5.46 11.19
CA TRP A 190 15.11 -6.12 11.67
C TRP A 190 16.32 -5.21 11.67
N ASP A 191 16.33 -4.18 10.80
CA ASP A 191 17.52 -3.40 10.52
C ASP A 191 17.77 -2.27 11.54
N SER A 192 16.77 -1.89 12.32
CA SER A 192 16.89 -0.91 13.42
C SER A 192 17.33 -1.52 14.77
N VAL A 193 17.60 -2.84 14.81
CA VAL A 193 17.66 -3.57 16.08
C VAL A 193 18.97 -4.33 16.24
N GLY A 194 19.72 -4.04 17.33
CA GLY A 194 20.97 -4.68 17.69
C GLY A 194 20.91 -6.23 17.78
N TRP A 195 22.08 -6.89 17.73
CA TRP A 195 22.27 -8.34 17.57
C TRP A 195 21.39 -9.23 18.49
N GLY A 196 21.18 -8.83 19.76
CA GLY A 196 20.34 -9.60 20.69
C GLY A 196 18.85 -9.64 20.31
N ARG A 197 18.34 -8.61 19.64
CA ARG A 197 16.96 -8.56 19.12
C ARG A 197 16.83 -9.32 17.79
N ARG A 198 17.89 -9.52 17.02
CA ARG A 198 17.88 -10.36 15.80
C ARG A 198 17.58 -11.81 16.13
N ALA A 199 18.15 -12.34 17.22
CA ALA A 199 17.87 -13.71 17.68
C ALA A 199 16.41 -13.88 18.13
N THR A 200 15.86 -12.93 18.90
CA THR A 200 14.45 -12.95 19.32
C THR A 200 13.49 -12.81 18.16
N GLY A 201 13.89 -12.08 17.12
CA GLY A 201 13.12 -11.96 15.90
C GLY A 201 13.06 -13.26 15.09
N LEU A 202 14.16 -14.05 14.98
CA LEU A 202 14.14 -15.38 14.33
C LEU A 202 13.16 -16.31 15.05
N ILE A 203 13.15 -16.29 16.39
CA ILE A 203 12.22 -17.06 17.21
C ILE A 203 10.77 -16.60 16.95
N LYS A 204 10.52 -15.30 16.92
CA LYS A 204 9.21 -14.75 16.60
C LYS A 204 8.73 -15.15 15.20
N LYS A 205 9.61 -15.10 14.20
CA LYS A 205 9.32 -15.54 12.83
C LYS A 205 8.96 -17.03 12.79
N PHE A 206 9.70 -17.86 13.51
CA PHE A 206 9.43 -19.30 13.61
C PHE A 206 8.11 -19.58 14.32
N LEU A 207 7.81 -18.90 15.43
CA LEU A 207 6.56 -19.04 16.18
C LEU A 207 5.35 -18.55 15.35
N SER A 208 5.48 -17.40 14.65
CA SER A 208 4.38 -16.88 13.84
C SER A 208 4.13 -17.71 12.57
N SER A 209 5.17 -18.35 12.00
CA SER A 209 4.99 -19.30 10.89
C SER A 209 4.19 -20.55 11.29
N ARG A 210 4.10 -20.83 12.60
CA ARG A 210 3.31 -21.93 13.19
C ARG A 210 1.98 -21.48 13.79
N GLY A 211 1.55 -20.23 13.52
CA GLY A 211 0.26 -19.71 14.00
C GLY A 211 0.25 -19.30 15.48
N LEU A 212 1.40 -19.33 16.15
CA LEU A 212 1.55 -18.84 17.52
C LEU A 212 1.72 -17.32 17.46
N GLY A 213 0.67 -16.60 17.87
CA GLY A 213 0.63 -15.13 17.81
C GLY A 213 1.81 -14.48 18.49
N THR A 214 2.57 -13.70 17.75
CA THR A 214 3.65 -12.88 18.29
C THR A 214 3.21 -11.42 18.22
N TYR A 215 3.16 -10.77 19.37
CA TYR A 215 2.82 -9.35 19.48
C TYR A 215 3.75 -8.52 18.59
N GLY A 216 3.18 -7.77 17.63
CA GLY A 216 3.90 -6.80 16.81
C GLY A 216 4.41 -7.26 15.43
N ALA A 217 4.01 -8.43 14.92
CA ALA A 217 4.28 -8.82 13.54
C ALA A 217 3.03 -8.57 12.69
N ALA A 218 3.04 -7.55 11.86
CA ALA A 218 1.99 -7.34 10.89
C ALA A 218 2.08 -8.41 9.79
N ARG A 219 1.00 -9.19 9.63
CA ARG A 219 0.84 -10.13 8.52
C ARG A 219 0.14 -9.39 7.39
N ASN A 220 0.78 -9.33 6.22
CA ASN A 220 0.21 -8.73 5.03
C ASN A 220 0.07 -9.76 3.92
N ILE A 221 -0.87 -9.56 3.02
CA ILE A 221 -0.88 -10.19 1.71
C ILE A 221 -0.04 -9.34 0.78
N TYR A 222 1.04 -9.92 0.24
CA TYR A 222 1.80 -9.34 -0.85
C TYR A 222 1.28 -9.89 -2.16
N PHE A 223 1.13 -9.02 -3.16
CA PHE A 223 0.67 -9.42 -4.48
C PHE A 223 1.45 -8.71 -5.59
N VAL A 224 1.61 -9.44 -6.70
CA VAL A 224 2.04 -8.91 -8.00
C VAL A 224 1.09 -9.44 -9.05
N ALA A 225 0.56 -8.53 -9.85
CA ALA A 225 -0.33 -8.86 -10.95
C ALA A 225 0.07 -8.04 -12.18
N ARG A 226 -0.07 -8.60 -13.37
CA ARG A 226 0.41 -8.02 -14.63
C ARG A 226 -0.76 -7.65 -15.52
N LYS A 227 -0.71 -6.49 -16.16
CA LYS A 227 -1.57 -6.17 -17.29
C LYS A 227 -1.24 -7.14 -18.43
N ALA A 228 -2.18 -8.03 -18.74
CA ALA A 228 -2.01 -8.95 -19.84
C ALA A 228 -1.90 -8.22 -21.18
N THR A 229 -1.17 -8.79 -22.13
CA THR A 229 -1.33 -8.44 -23.53
C THR A 229 -2.74 -8.81 -23.93
N GLU A 230 -3.46 -7.92 -24.65
CA GLU A 230 -4.74 -8.32 -25.22
C GLU A 230 -4.54 -9.64 -25.99
N PRO A 231 -5.44 -10.60 -25.85
CA PRO A 231 -5.38 -11.78 -26.70
C PRO A 231 -5.51 -11.31 -28.15
N SER A 232 -4.46 -11.56 -28.93
CA SER A 232 -4.41 -11.33 -30.37
C SER A 232 -5.49 -12.12 -31.12
#